data_5a61f9361f3746175165117add222477
#
_entry.id   5a61f9361f3746175165117add222477
#
_cell.length_a   1.000
_cell.length_b   1.000
_cell.length_c   1.000
_cell.angle_alpha   90.00
_cell.angle_beta   90.00
_cell.angle_gamma   90.00
#
_symmetry.space_group_name_H-M   'P 1'
#
loop_
_entity.id
_entity.type
_entity.pdbx_description
1 polymer ?
#
loop_
_entity_poly.entity_id
_entity_poly.type
_entity_poly.pdbx_seq_one_letter_code
_entity_poly.pdbx_strand_id
1 'polypeptide(L)'
;AETVTETASAETEETAAEEAIEAAETTYPVTLTDQAGREVTLEAEPETIVSGYYIPSSLLIALGLKDKMVGIEAKADKRAIYKLAAPDLIELPSVGTAKEFDLEGCAALSPDLVILP
;
A
#
# COMPACT_ATOMS: atom_id res chain seq x y z
N ALA A 1 -39.03 4.63 -18.69
CA ALA A 1 -38.15 5.75 -19.02
C ALA A 1 -37.14 6.01 -17.90
N GLU A 2 -37.58 6.05 -16.64
CA GLU A 2 -36.70 6.26 -15.48
C GLU A 2 -35.68 5.13 -15.29
N THR A 3 -36.10 3.87 -15.48
CA THR A 3 -35.25 2.70 -15.36
C THR A 3 -34.10 2.71 -16.38
N VAL A 4 -34.38 3.13 -17.62
CA VAL A 4 -33.36 3.22 -18.67
C VAL A 4 -32.33 4.29 -18.35
N THR A 5 -32.74 5.43 -17.76
CA THR A 5 -31.85 6.51 -17.37
C THR A 5 -30.89 6.09 -16.27
N GLU A 6 -31.35 5.34 -15.25
CA GLU A 6 -30.50 4.81 -14.18
C GLU A 6 -29.45 3.84 -14.72
N THR A 7 -29.83 2.93 -15.63
CA THR A 7 -28.90 1.98 -16.23
C THR A 7 -27.79 2.70 -17.01
N ALA A 8 -28.13 3.73 -17.76
CA ALA A 8 -27.15 4.51 -18.51
C ALA A 8 -26.16 5.26 -17.58
N SER A 9 -26.65 5.80 -16.46
CA SER A 9 -25.78 6.45 -15.45
C SER A 9 -24.80 5.46 -14.83
N ALA A 10 -25.25 4.25 -14.49
CA ALA A 10 -24.40 3.21 -13.89
C ALA A 10 -23.28 2.77 -14.85
N GLU A 11 -23.58 2.57 -16.12
CA GLU A 11 -22.58 2.24 -17.13
C GLU A 11 -21.56 3.35 -17.33
N THR A 12 -21.98 4.61 -17.28
CA THR A 12 -21.08 5.75 -17.39
C THR A 12 -20.11 5.85 -16.21
N GLU A 13 -20.59 5.61 -14.99
CA GLU A 13 -19.77 5.60 -13.80
C GLU A 13 -18.73 4.49 -13.80
N GLU A 14 -19.11 3.29 -14.21
CA GLU A 14 -18.21 2.14 -14.33
C GLU A 14 -17.11 2.40 -15.36
N THR A 15 -17.44 2.92 -16.53
CA THR A 15 -16.48 3.28 -17.57
C THR A 15 -15.51 4.36 -17.09
N ALA A 16 -15.99 5.38 -16.39
CA ALA A 16 -15.16 6.45 -15.85
C ALA A 16 -14.18 5.91 -14.79
N ALA A 17 -14.60 4.95 -13.96
CA ALA A 17 -13.75 4.31 -12.97
C ALA A 17 -12.65 3.47 -13.63
N GLU A 18 -12.95 2.73 -14.69
CA GLU A 18 -11.97 1.96 -15.45
C GLU A 18 -10.94 2.86 -16.13
N GLU A 19 -11.37 3.95 -16.76
CA GLU A 19 -10.48 4.95 -17.35
C GLU A 19 -9.58 5.61 -16.31
N ALA A 20 -10.10 5.91 -15.12
CA ALA A 20 -9.33 6.47 -14.03
C ALA A 20 -8.25 5.50 -13.54
N ILE A 21 -8.54 4.19 -13.48
CA ILE A 21 -7.56 3.15 -13.11
C ILE A 21 -6.45 3.06 -14.17
N GLU A 22 -6.78 3.06 -15.45
CA GLU A 22 -5.79 3.04 -16.52
C GLU A 22 -4.95 4.34 -16.55
N ALA A 23 -5.58 5.50 -16.33
CA ALA A 23 -4.89 6.77 -16.25
C ALA A 23 -3.97 6.90 -15.03
N ALA A 24 -4.19 6.07 -14.01
CA ALA A 24 -3.35 6.03 -12.80
C ALA A 24 -2.06 5.24 -13.01
N GLU A 25 -1.87 4.60 -14.18
CA GLU A 25 -0.58 3.99 -14.50
C GLU A 25 0.52 5.04 -14.48
N THR A 26 1.45 4.87 -13.54
CA THR A 26 2.49 5.86 -13.29
C THR A 26 3.70 5.62 -14.18
N THR A 27 4.14 6.67 -14.84
CA THR A 27 5.37 6.64 -15.65
C THR A 27 6.52 7.22 -14.83
N TYR A 28 7.60 6.47 -14.71
CA TYR A 28 8.78 6.91 -13.95
C TYR A 28 9.81 7.60 -14.86
N PRO A 29 10.59 8.55 -14.32
CA PRO A 29 10.59 9.04 -12.94
C PRO A 29 9.36 9.89 -12.60
N VAL A 30 8.99 9.87 -11.32
CA VAL A 30 7.87 10.67 -10.78
C VAL A 30 8.41 11.63 -9.73
N THR A 31 8.03 12.90 -9.83
CA THR A 31 8.35 13.89 -8.81
C THR A 31 7.08 14.31 -8.09
N LEU A 32 7.10 14.19 -6.77
CA LEU A 32 5.99 14.55 -5.89
C LEU A 32 6.45 15.64 -4.93
N THR A 33 5.54 16.53 -4.58
CA THR A 33 5.77 17.51 -3.51
C THR A 33 5.05 17.04 -2.25
N ASP A 34 5.79 16.84 -1.17
CA ASP A 34 5.20 16.40 0.08
C ASP A 34 4.53 17.56 0.85
N GLN A 35 3.88 17.23 1.97
CA GLN A 35 3.18 18.22 2.79
C GLN A 35 4.10 19.24 3.47
N ALA A 36 5.39 18.94 3.55
CA ALA A 36 6.41 19.86 4.07
C ALA A 36 7.02 20.74 2.96
N GLY A 37 6.54 20.61 1.73
CA GLY A 37 7.02 21.39 0.60
C GLY A 37 8.29 20.83 -0.03
N ARG A 38 8.70 19.59 0.30
CA ARG A 38 9.89 18.98 -0.27
C ARG A 38 9.56 18.25 -1.56
N GLU A 39 10.40 18.36 -2.54
CA GLU A 39 10.28 17.58 -3.76
C GLU A 39 10.94 16.21 -3.57
N VAL A 40 10.21 15.16 -3.88
CA VAL A 40 10.69 13.78 -3.81
C VAL A 40 10.55 13.16 -5.20
N THR A 41 11.65 12.65 -5.73
CA THR A 41 11.68 12.00 -7.03
C THR A 41 11.86 10.50 -6.87
N LEU A 42 10.95 9.73 -7.45
CA LEU A 42 11.04 8.27 -7.55
C LEU A 42 11.50 7.92 -8.96
N GLU A 43 12.67 7.34 -9.07
CA GLU A 43 13.26 6.95 -10.36
C GLU A 43 12.59 5.70 -10.95
N ALA A 44 12.05 4.85 -10.09
CA ALA A 44 11.39 3.60 -10.46
C ALA A 44 10.29 3.26 -9.45
N GLU A 45 9.40 2.36 -9.83
CA GLU A 45 8.38 1.84 -8.92
C GLU A 45 9.03 1.16 -7.71
N PRO A 46 8.62 1.49 -6.47
CA PRO A 46 9.09 0.76 -5.30
C PRO A 46 8.73 -0.72 -5.39
N GLU A 47 9.72 -1.58 -5.25
CA GLU A 47 9.54 -3.04 -5.33
C GLU A 47 9.41 -3.69 -3.94
N THR A 48 10.00 -3.06 -2.91
CA THR A 48 10.00 -3.59 -1.56
C THR A 48 9.43 -2.55 -0.59
N ILE A 49 8.49 -3.00 0.25
CA ILE A 49 7.75 -2.13 1.18
C ILE A 49 7.86 -2.69 2.59
N VAL A 50 8.12 -1.80 3.55
CA VAL A 50 8.00 -2.10 4.97
C VAL A 50 6.83 -1.32 5.54
N SER A 51 5.93 -2.00 6.25
CA SER A 51 4.83 -1.38 6.97
C SER A 51 5.08 -1.45 8.48
N GLY A 52 5.06 -0.31 9.14
CA GLY A 52 5.36 -0.20 10.57
C GLY A 52 4.14 -0.21 11.48
N TYR A 53 2.93 -0.31 10.94
CA TYR A 53 1.73 -0.44 11.78
C TYR A 53 0.55 -1.00 10.97
N TYR A 54 -0.55 -1.31 11.66
CA TYR A 54 -1.63 -2.12 11.08
C TYR A 54 -2.45 -1.43 9.99
N ILE A 55 -2.58 -0.11 10.02
CA ILE A 55 -3.39 0.61 9.03
C ILE A 55 -2.81 0.47 7.62
N PRO A 56 -1.54 0.84 7.37
CA PRO A 56 -0.96 0.62 6.06
C PRO A 56 -0.84 -0.87 5.69
N SER A 57 -0.58 -1.76 6.63
CA SER A 57 -0.55 -3.19 6.35
C SER A 57 -1.89 -3.68 5.80
N SER A 58 -2.99 -3.29 6.42
CA SER A 58 -4.33 -3.63 5.96
C SER A 58 -4.64 -3.04 4.59
N LEU A 59 -4.22 -1.80 4.36
CA LEU A 59 -4.40 -1.11 3.08
C LEU A 59 -3.60 -1.78 1.96
N LEU A 60 -2.35 -2.15 2.23
CA LEU A 60 -1.50 -2.84 1.26
C LEU A 60 -2.08 -4.19 0.86
N ILE A 61 -2.66 -4.92 1.81
CA ILE A 61 -3.37 -6.17 1.53
C ILE A 61 -4.56 -5.89 0.61
N ALA A 62 -5.37 -4.88 0.93
CA ALA A 62 -6.55 -4.52 0.15
C ALA A 62 -6.21 -4.08 -1.28
N LEU A 63 -5.06 -3.42 -1.46
CA LEU A 63 -4.59 -2.99 -2.77
C LEU A 63 -3.89 -4.08 -3.58
N GLY A 64 -3.72 -5.28 -3.03
CA GLY A 64 -3.04 -6.37 -3.70
C GLY A 64 -1.52 -6.23 -3.73
N LEU A 65 -0.95 -5.46 -2.81
CA LEU A 65 0.49 -5.17 -2.76
C LEU A 65 1.24 -6.00 -1.72
N LYS A 66 0.60 -6.99 -1.12
CA LYS A 66 1.20 -7.82 -0.07
C LYS A 66 2.50 -8.50 -0.49
N ASP A 67 2.62 -8.88 -1.76
CA ASP A 67 3.81 -9.55 -2.29
C ASP A 67 5.04 -8.65 -2.34
N LYS A 68 4.86 -7.35 -2.27
CA LYS A 68 5.95 -6.36 -2.20
C LYS A 68 6.43 -6.11 -0.76
N MET A 69 5.71 -6.58 0.22
CA MET A 69 6.07 -6.38 1.63
C MET A 69 7.22 -7.28 2.03
N VAL A 70 8.24 -6.68 2.66
CA VAL A 70 9.43 -7.40 3.16
C VAL A 70 9.56 -7.31 4.68
N GLY A 71 8.76 -6.48 5.32
CA GLY A 71 8.71 -6.34 6.76
C GLY A 71 7.35 -5.85 7.22
N ILE A 72 6.95 -6.21 8.42
CA ILE A 72 5.63 -5.92 8.97
C ILE A 72 5.75 -5.52 10.44
N GLU A 73 4.72 -4.86 10.96
CA GLU A 73 4.67 -4.47 12.38
C GLU A 73 4.67 -5.68 13.31
N ALA A 74 5.09 -5.45 14.56
CA ALA A 74 5.08 -6.48 15.58
C ALA A 74 3.66 -7.01 15.85
N LYS A 75 3.56 -8.25 16.29
CA LYS A 75 2.30 -8.93 16.63
C LYS A 75 1.34 -9.12 15.44
N ALA A 76 1.85 -9.16 14.24
CA ALA A 76 1.04 -9.47 13.06
C ALA A 76 0.36 -10.84 13.17
N ASP A 77 1.00 -11.80 13.82
CA ASP A 77 0.46 -13.13 14.10
C ASP A 77 -0.78 -13.12 14.99
N LYS A 78 -1.05 -12.03 15.69
CA LYS A 78 -2.23 -11.87 16.53
C LYS A 78 -3.44 -11.31 15.80
N ARG A 79 -3.26 -10.86 14.56
CA ARG A 79 -4.35 -10.27 13.78
C ARG A 79 -5.03 -11.33 12.92
N ALA A 80 -6.29 -11.61 13.24
CA ALA A 80 -7.07 -12.61 12.53
C ALA A 80 -7.22 -12.30 11.04
N ILE A 81 -7.33 -11.02 10.68
CA ILE A 81 -7.49 -10.62 9.28
C ILE A 81 -6.24 -10.96 8.45
N TYR A 82 -5.06 -10.86 9.01
CA TYR A 82 -3.83 -11.23 8.30
C TYR A 82 -3.77 -12.74 8.08
N LYS A 83 -4.18 -13.52 9.06
CA LYS A 83 -4.23 -14.98 8.94
C LYS A 83 -5.17 -15.44 7.83
N LEU A 84 -6.27 -14.72 7.64
CA LEU A 84 -7.29 -15.05 6.63
C LEU A 84 -6.93 -14.52 5.24
N ALA A 85 -6.53 -13.26 5.16
CA ALA A 85 -6.32 -12.58 3.88
C ALA A 85 -4.90 -12.68 3.34
N ALA A 86 -3.90 -12.78 4.22
CA ALA A 86 -2.51 -12.74 3.83
C ALA A 86 -1.63 -13.51 4.82
N PRO A 87 -1.79 -14.84 4.94
CA PRO A 87 -1.04 -15.63 5.93
C PRO A 87 0.47 -15.56 5.75
N ASP A 88 0.95 -15.30 4.54
CA ASP A 88 2.38 -15.17 4.26
C ASP A 88 3.03 -14.00 4.99
N LEU A 89 2.26 -12.95 5.29
CA LEU A 89 2.78 -11.76 5.98
C LEU A 89 3.20 -12.03 7.41
N ILE A 90 2.61 -13.04 8.05
CA ILE A 90 2.92 -13.39 9.44
C ILE A 90 4.38 -13.89 9.57
N GLU A 91 4.92 -14.45 8.52
CA GLU A 91 6.29 -14.98 8.48
C GLU A 91 7.35 -13.91 8.17
N LEU A 92 6.92 -12.69 7.80
CA LEU A 92 7.86 -11.61 7.52
C LEU A 92 8.57 -11.12 8.81
N PRO A 93 9.80 -10.60 8.68
CA PRO A 93 10.49 -9.99 9.81
C PRO A 93 9.67 -8.85 10.43
N SER A 94 9.63 -8.79 11.75
CA SER A 94 8.99 -7.71 12.49
C SER A 94 9.90 -6.49 12.55
N VAL A 95 9.35 -5.32 12.29
CA VAL A 95 10.06 -4.05 12.42
C VAL A 95 9.67 -3.29 13.69
N GLY A 96 9.05 -3.98 14.64
CA GLY A 96 8.65 -3.38 15.90
C GLY A 96 7.27 -2.75 15.84
N THR A 97 7.05 -1.80 16.75
CA THR A 97 5.76 -1.08 16.86
C THR A 97 5.92 0.37 16.41
N ALA A 98 4.80 1.09 16.29
CA ALA A 98 4.82 2.51 15.98
C ALA A 98 5.58 3.33 17.04
N LYS A 99 5.57 2.89 18.30
CA LYS A 99 6.27 3.55 19.39
C LYS A 99 7.71 3.09 19.56
N GLU A 100 7.99 1.86 19.20
CA GLU A 100 9.30 1.22 19.31
C GLU A 100 9.67 0.59 17.97
N PHE A 101 9.93 1.43 16.99
CA PHE A 101 10.28 1.00 15.65
C PHE A 101 11.73 0.53 15.60
N ASP A 102 11.95 -0.66 15.03
CA ASP A 102 13.28 -1.23 14.85
C ASP A 102 13.92 -0.69 13.58
N LEU A 103 14.58 0.44 13.69
CA LEU A 103 15.20 1.11 12.56
C LEU A 103 16.32 0.28 11.92
N GLU A 104 17.14 -0.37 12.74
CA GLU A 104 18.23 -1.23 12.25
C GLU A 104 17.70 -2.46 11.50
N GLY A 105 16.70 -3.12 12.06
CA GLY A 105 16.04 -4.26 11.42
C GLY A 105 15.38 -3.86 10.09
N CYS A 106 14.75 -2.71 10.06
CA CYS A 106 14.16 -2.17 8.83
C CYS A 106 15.24 -1.88 7.78
N ALA A 107 16.32 -1.23 8.16
CA ALA A 107 17.42 -0.91 7.26
C ALA A 107 18.09 -2.18 6.68
N ALA A 108 18.19 -3.23 7.47
CA ALA A 108 18.73 -4.52 7.05
C ALA A 108 17.90 -5.17 5.92
N LEU A 109 16.61 -4.84 5.83
CA LEU A 109 15.73 -5.34 4.77
C LEU A 109 15.86 -4.57 3.46
N SER A 110 16.58 -3.45 3.48
CA SER A 110 16.80 -2.56 2.32
C SER A 110 15.51 -2.22 1.56
N PRO A 111 14.47 -1.73 2.23
CA PRO A 111 13.21 -1.43 1.57
C PRO A 111 13.31 -0.19 0.68
N ASP A 112 12.56 -0.19 -0.41
CA ASP A 112 12.41 0.98 -1.28
C ASP A 112 11.46 2.01 -0.68
N LEU A 113 10.48 1.55 0.11
CA LEU A 113 9.47 2.38 0.74
C LEU A 113 9.18 1.89 2.15
N VAL A 114 9.12 2.83 3.10
CA VAL A 114 8.72 2.56 4.48
C VAL A 114 7.52 3.42 4.82
N ILE A 115 6.47 2.79 5.34
CA ILE A 115 5.25 3.49 5.74
C ILE A 115 5.11 3.43 7.26
N LEU A 116 5.12 4.60 7.89
CA LEU A 116 5.05 4.78 9.33
C LEU A 116 3.88 5.70 9.70
N PRO A 117 3.38 5.66 10.96
CA PRO A 117 2.35 6.59 11.41
C PRO A 117 2.83 8.03 11.48
#